data_a1d13e5966b259616117efffbdad5ee7
#
_entry.id   a1d13e5966b259616117efffbdad5ee7
#
_cell.length_a   1.000
_cell.length_b   1.000
_cell.length_c   1.000
_cell.angle_alpha   90.00
_cell.angle_beta   90.00
_cell.angle_gamma   90.00
#
_symmetry.space_group_name_H-M   'P 1'
#
loop_
_entity.id
_entity.type
_entity.pdbx_description
1 polymer ?
#
loop_
_entity_poly.entity_id
_entity_poly.type
_entity_poly.pdbx_seq_one_letter_code
_entity_poly.pdbx_strand_id
1 'polypeptide(L)'
;ITIALRSFDYVNEDVNEQMLWLDENLPLEYDHPKDLARAYDKLSKADIFNRRIRRWQHWRFLVYINALLTAGISASKDEKYKKFVQYKPTSRLLKIWWANQKSMKKKSIAAKIANKTHTSTKNVLKDFYYFKQMFQNNNQMANTLKDYFDLDMEEVEWLRK
;
A
#
# COMPACT_ATOMS: atom_id res chain seq x y z
N ILE A 1 30.04 -8.79 -8.71
CA ILE A 1 29.44 -8.97 -7.36
C ILE A 1 29.89 -7.85 -6.42
N THR A 2 31.17 -7.52 -6.34
CA THR A 2 31.71 -6.47 -5.43
C THR A 2 31.11 -5.09 -5.70
N ILE A 3 30.93 -4.70 -6.97
CA ILE A 3 30.30 -3.43 -7.35
C ILE A 3 28.80 -3.45 -6.94
N ALA A 4 28.12 -4.55 -7.16
CA ALA A 4 26.71 -4.69 -6.79
C ALA A 4 26.48 -4.54 -5.29
N LEU A 5 27.34 -5.09 -4.42
CA LEU A 5 27.24 -4.97 -2.97
C LEU A 5 27.29 -3.53 -2.47
N ARG A 6 27.98 -2.65 -3.20
CA ARG A 6 28.12 -1.23 -2.86
C ARG A 6 27.10 -0.31 -3.51
N SER A 7 26.12 -0.86 -4.24
CA SER A 7 25.15 -0.05 -4.99
C SER A 7 24.28 0.83 -4.11
N PHE A 8 24.11 0.48 -2.83
CA PHE A 8 23.33 1.27 -1.86
C PHE A 8 24.15 2.13 -0.92
N ASP A 9 25.49 2.11 -1.00
CA ASP A 9 26.36 2.84 -0.07
C ASP A 9 26.11 4.36 -0.05
N TYR A 10 25.59 4.92 -1.14
CA TYR A 10 25.30 6.36 -1.30
C TYR A 10 23.80 6.67 -1.47
N VAL A 11 22.93 5.71 -1.17
CA VAL A 11 21.47 5.87 -1.28
C VAL A 11 20.91 6.19 0.10
N ASN A 12 20.34 7.39 0.26
CA ASN A 12 19.74 7.86 1.51
C ASN A 12 18.28 7.41 1.71
N GLU A 13 17.87 6.31 1.08
CA GLU A 13 16.52 5.79 1.17
C GLU A 13 16.43 4.67 2.22
N ASP A 14 15.29 4.59 2.92
CA ASP A 14 15.03 3.47 3.84
C ASP A 14 14.92 2.14 3.10
N VAL A 15 15.27 1.05 3.78
CA VAL A 15 15.18 -0.33 3.25
C VAL A 15 13.81 -0.64 2.65
N ASN A 16 12.72 -0.14 3.25
CA ASN A 16 11.38 -0.35 2.70
C ASN A 16 11.18 0.37 1.36
N GLU A 17 11.69 1.58 1.22
CA GLU A 17 11.62 2.35 -0.02
C GLU A 17 12.49 1.72 -1.10
N GLN A 18 13.69 1.26 -0.74
CA GLN A 18 14.56 0.48 -1.64
C GLN A 18 13.86 -0.80 -2.15
N MET A 19 13.18 -1.53 -1.25
CA MET A 19 12.42 -2.74 -1.63
C MET A 19 11.24 -2.42 -2.55
N LEU A 20 10.48 -1.35 -2.26
CA LEU A 20 9.37 -0.91 -3.11
C LEU A 20 9.87 -0.46 -4.49
N TRP A 21 10.99 0.23 -4.54
CA TRP A 21 11.59 0.66 -5.80
C TRP A 21 12.04 -0.54 -6.66
N LEU A 22 12.68 -1.52 -6.02
CA LEU A 22 13.09 -2.76 -6.69
C LEU A 22 11.87 -3.55 -7.20
N ASP A 23 10.84 -3.71 -6.37
CA ASP A 23 9.61 -4.43 -6.76
C ASP A 23 8.90 -3.79 -7.96
N GLU A 24 8.91 -2.46 -8.09
CA GLU A 24 8.32 -1.74 -9.23
C GLU A 24 9.15 -1.92 -10.51
N ASN A 25 10.49 -2.00 -10.39
CA ASN A 25 11.40 -1.96 -11.52
C ASN A 25 11.93 -3.34 -11.97
N LEU A 26 11.87 -4.35 -11.11
CA LEU A 26 12.29 -5.72 -11.46
C LEU A 26 11.59 -6.27 -12.73
N PRO A 27 10.25 -6.13 -12.89
CA PRO A 27 9.58 -6.61 -14.10
C PRO A 27 9.96 -5.85 -15.37
N LEU A 28 10.47 -4.61 -15.22
CA LEU A 28 10.93 -3.82 -16.35
C LEU A 28 12.33 -4.24 -16.82
N GLU A 29 13.17 -4.65 -15.84
CA GLU A 29 14.55 -5.01 -16.07
C GLU A 29 14.74 -6.47 -16.52
N TYR A 30 13.91 -7.39 -15.98
CA TYR A 30 14.06 -8.84 -16.20
C TYR A 30 13.11 -9.34 -17.29
N ASP A 31 13.66 -9.71 -18.45
CA ASP A 31 12.86 -10.20 -19.60
C ASP A 31 12.56 -11.71 -19.47
N HIS A 32 13.48 -12.50 -18.89
CA HIS A 32 13.29 -13.93 -18.73
C HIS A 32 12.53 -14.28 -17.45
N PRO A 33 11.39 -15.02 -17.54
CA PRO A 33 10.60 -15.39 -16.37
C PRO A 33 11.36 -16.15 -15.30
N LYS A 34 12.34 -16.98 -15.67
CA LYS A 34 13.19 -17.71 -14.71
C LYS A 34 14.08 -16.79 -13.90
N ASP A 35 14.68 -15.78 -14.54
CA ASP A 35 15.53 -14.79 -13.88
C ASP A 35 14.70 -13.91 -12.96
N LEU A 36 13.54 -13.47 -13.44
CA LEU A 36 12.58 -12.69 -12.66
C LEU A 36 12.12 -13.45 -11.41
N ALA A 37 11.77 -14.74 -11.55
CA ALA A 37 11.38 -15.58 -10.41
C ALA A 37 12.51 -15.70 -9.37
N ARG A 38 13.77 -15.88 -9.82
CA ARG A 38 14.93 -15.90 -8.92
C ARG A 38 15.16 -14.56 -8.22
N ALA A 39 14.96 -13.44 -8.92
CA ALA A 39 15.07 -12.10 -8.34
C ALA A 39 14.00 -11.88 -7.28
N TYR A 40 12.75 -12.26 -7.54
CA TYR A 40 11.66 -12.17 -6.55
C TYR A 40 11.86 -13.12 -5.36
N ASP A 41 12.47 -14.29 -5.55
CA ASP A 41 12.87 -15.15 -4.41
C ASP A 41 13.86 -14.44 -3.49
N LYS A 42 14.84 -13.70 -4.03
CA LYS A 42 15.77 -12.89 -3.21
C LYS A 42 15.07 -11.73 -2.51
N LEU A 43 14.20 -11.02 -3.22
CA LEU A 43 13.42 -9.94 -2.66
C LEU A 43 12.50 -10.43 -1.52
N SER A 44 11.82 -11.56 -1.72
CA SER A 44 10.98 -12.20 -0.70
C SER A 44 11.77 -12.59 0.56
N LYS A 45 12.97 -13.17 0.39
CA LYS A 45 13.85 -13.47 1.51
C LYS A 45 14.29 -12.22 2.27
N ALA A 46 14.59 -11.14 1.55
CA ALA A 46 14.91 -9.85 2.18
C ALA A 46 13.73 -9.31 3.00
N ASP A 47 12.48 -9.40 2.50
CA ASP A 47 11.28 -8.99 3.26
C ASP A 47 11.09 -9.82 4.55
N ILE A 48 11.34 -11.13 4.51
CA ILE A 48 11.31 -11.98 5.71
C ILE A 48 12.31 -11.48 6.76
N PHE A 49 13.55 -11.16 6.37
CA PHE A 49 14.54 -10.62 7.29
C PHE A 49 14.14 -9.24 7.82
N ASN A 50 13.59 -8.36 6.99
CA ASN A 50 13.11 -7.05 7.40
C ASN A 50 12.00 -7.15 8.46
N ARG A 51 11.04 -8.07 8.29
CA ARG A 51 10.01 -8.35 9.31
C ARG A 51 10.59 -8.91 10.60
N ARG A 52 11.63 -9.73 10.53
CA ARG A 52 12.34 -10.24 11.72
C ARG A 52 13.06 -9.14 12.47
N ILE A 53 13.67 -8.17 11.79
CA ILE A 53 14.25 -6.99 12.45
C ILE A 53 13.19 -6.27 13.28
N ARG A 54 12.03 -5.98 12.71
CA ARG A 54 10.94 -5.30 13.43
C ARG A 54 10.43 -6.08 14.64
N ARG A 55 10.36 -7.41 14.54
CA ARG A 55 9.86 -8.27 15.62
C ARG A 55 10.87 -8.51 16.72
N TRP A 56 12.15 -8.75 16.36
CA TRP A 56 13.19 -9.23 17.27
C TRP A 56 14.24 -8.17 17.59
N GLN A 57 14.19 -7.00 16.94
CA GLN A 57 15.18 -5.92 17.07
C GLN A 57 16.62 -6.36 16.72
N HIS A 58 16.76 -7.37 15.85
CA HIS A 58 18.04 -7.95 15.43
C HIS A 58 18.58 -7.24 14.19
N TRP A 59 19.22 -6.10 14.38
CA TRP A 59 19.72 -5.22 13.33
C TRP A 59 20.80 -5.83 12.42
N ARG A 60 21.48 -6.89 12.84
CA ARG A 60 22.43 -7.63 11.99
C ARG A 60 21.82 -8.16 10.70
N PHE A 61 20.53 -8.39 10.65
CA PHE A 61 19.85 -8.80 9.42
C PHE A 61 19.91 -7.78 8.30
N LEU A 62 20.22 -6.51 8.58
CA LEU A 62 20.42 -5.48 7.55
C LEU A 62 21.54 -5.87 6.55
N VAL A 63 22.59 -6.52 7.03
CA VAL A 63 23.68 -7.00 6.17
C VAL A 63 23.17 -8.02 5.15
N TYR A 64 22.33 -8.97 5.60
CA TYR A 64 21.73 -9.98 4.71
C TYR A 64 20.71 -9.36 3.75
N ILE A 65 19.90 -8.41 4.22
CA ILE A 65 18.96 -7.67 3.38
C ILE A 65 19.72 -6.95 2.28
N ASN A 66 20.75 -6.18 2.63
CA ASN A 66 21.57 -5.46 1.65
C ASN A 66 22.18 -6.42 0.62
N ALA A 67 22.80 -7.52 1.06
CA ALA A 67 23.38 -8.52 0.17
C ALA A 67 22.34 -9.15 -0.78
N LEU A 68 21.13 -9.43 -0.30
CA LEU A 68 20.05 -9.99 -1.10
C LEU A 68 19.52 -8.99 -2.13
N LEU A 69 19.28 -7.73 -1.72
CA LEU A 69 18.72 -6.69 -2.59
C LEU A 69 19.72 -6.23 -3.66
N THR A 70 21.00 -6.30 -3.39
CA THR A 70 22.07 -5.85 -4.30
C THR A 70 22.63 -7.00 -5.11
N ALA A 71 23.58 -7.74 -4.54
CA ALA A 71 24.26 -8.85 -5.22
C ALA A 71 23.34 -10.03 -5.53
N GLY A 72 22.41 -10.34 -4.62
CA GLY A 72 21.45 -11.44 -4.80
C GLY A 72 20.57 -11.24 -6.02
N ILE A 73 19.98 -10.06 -6.17
CA ILE A 73 19.17 -9.69 -7.33
C ILE A 73 20.04 -9.64 -8.59
N SER A 74 21.19 -8.97 -8.55
CA SER A 74 22.08 -8.86 -9.71
C SER A 74 22.55 -10.24 -10.23
N ALA A 75 22.84 -11.18 -9.32
CA ALA A 75 23.26 -12.53 -9.65
C ALA A 75 22.11 -13.45 -10.14
N SER A 76 20.88 -12.98 -10.12
CA SER A 76 19.72 -13.74 -10.60
C SER A 76 19.60 -13.76 -12.13
N LYS A 77 20.38 -12.93 -12.84
CA LYS A 77 20.47 -12.94 -14.30
C LYS A 77 21.49 -13.98 -14.78
N ASP A 78 21.10 -14.79 -15.74
CA ASP A 78 22.04 -15.70 -16.42
C ASP A 78 22.89 -14.94 -17.45
N GLU A 79 22.27 -13.96 -18.15
CA GLU A 79 22.93 -13.13 -19.16
C GLU A 79 22.63 -11.64 -18.96
N LYS A 80 23.52 -10.79 -19.49
CA LYS A 80 23.29 -9.33 -19.49
C LYS A 80 22.27 -8.97 -20.57
N TYR A 81 21.17 -8.35 -20.17
CA TYR A 81 20.20 -7.81 -21.13
C TYR A 81 20.75 -6.58 -21.84
N LYS A 82 20.51 -6.48 -23.15
CA LYS A 82 20.94 -5.35 -24.00
C LYS A 82 19.89 -4.23 -24.08
N LYS A 83 18.82 -4.36 -23.33
CA LYS A 83 17.70 -3.44 -23.33
C LYS A 83 18.01 -2.21 -22.47
N PHE A 84 17.66 -1.04 -22.97
CA PHE A 84 17.61 0.16 -22.15
C PHE A 84 16.29 0.21 -21.37
N VAL A 85 16.36 0.33 -20.08
CA VAL A 85 15.20 0.39 -19.19
C VAL A 85 15.16 1.75 -18.49
N GLN A 86 14.05 2.44 -18.66
CA GLN A 86 13.78 3.65 -17.89
C GLN A 86 13.11 3.27 -16.57
N TYR A 87 13.86 3.37 -15.48
CA TYR A 87 13.35 3.10 -14.14
C TYR A 87 12.40 4.22 -13.68
N LYS A 88 11.42 3.84 -12.86
CA LYS A 88 10.38 4.73 -12.34
C LYS A 88 10.33 4.67 -10.82
N PRO A 89 10.11 5.81 -10.15
CA PRO A 89 9.82 5.82 -8.73
C PRO A 89 8.47 5.15 -8.47
N THR A 90 8.33 4.52 -7.30
CA THR A 90 7.05 3.91 -6.92
C THR A 90 5.98 4.97 -6.67
N SER A 91 4.81 4.79 -7.25
CA SER A 91 3.62 5.63 -7.00
C SER A 91 2.58 4.95 -6.11
N ARG A 92 2.86 3.75 -5.57
CA ARG A 92 1.92 2.94 -4.80
C ARG A 92 1.40 3.66 -3.56
N LEU A 93 2.29 4.31 -2.81
CA LEU A 93 1.92 5.04 -1.59
C LEU A 93 0.98 6.21 -1.91
N LEU A 94 1.28 6.98 -2.96
CA LEU A 94 0.43 8.08 -3.42
C LEU A 94 -0.95 7.58 -3.87
N LYS A 95 -1.01 6.47 -4.61
CA LYS A 95 -2.28 5.87 -5.04
C LYS A 95 -3.13 5.42 -3.85
N ILE A 96 -2.51 4.81 -2.84
CA ILE A 96 -3.18 4.40 -1.59
C ILE A 96 -3.68 5.63 -0.83
N TRP A 97 -2.84 6.68 -0.74
CA TRP A 97 -3.22 7.93 -0.09
C TRP A 97 -4.42 8.59 -0.79
N TRP A 98 -4.41 8.72 -2.11
CA TRP A 98 -5.55 9.26 -2.88
C TRP A 98 -6.82 8.43 -2.71
N ALA A 99 -6.71 7.09 -2.74
CA ALA A 99 -7.85 6.20 -2.50
C ALA A 99 -8.42 6.38 -1.08
N ASN A 100 -7.56 6.58 -0.08
CA ASN A 100 -7.97 6.87 1.28
C ASN A 100 -8.63 8.24 1.39
N GLN A 101 -8.07 9.29 0.77
CA GLN A 101 -8.68 10.63 0.74
C GLN A 101 -10.07 10.60 0.10
N LYS A 102 -10.22 9.95 -1.05
CA LYS A 102 -11.52 9.79 -1.72
C LYS A 102 -12.57 9.09 -0.87
N SER A 103 -12.14 8.15 -0.02
CA SER A 103 -13.05 7.37 0.84
C SER A 103 -13.20 7.95 2.27
N MET A 104 -12.50 9.03 2.60
CA MET A 104 -12.44 9.56 3.97
C MET A 104 -13.81 10.01 4.49
N LYS A 105 -14.57 10.79 3.72
CA LYS A 105 -15.92 11.21 4.10
C LYS A 105 -16.85 10.02 4.30
N LYS A 106 -16.82 9.03 3.40
CA LYS A 106 -17.58 7.79 3.54
C LYS A 106 -17.25 7.05 4.84
N LYS A 107 -15.96 6.95 5.18
CA LYS A 107 -15.51 6.27 6.41
C LYS A 107 -15.90 7.05 7.67
N SER A 108 -15.84 8.39 7.65
CA SER A 108 -16.28 9.25 8.75
C SER A 108 -17.77 9.05 9.06
N ILE A 109 -18.63 9.16 8.05
CA ILE A 109 -20.06 8.91 8.17
C ILE A 109 -20.34 7.50 8.69
N ALA A 110 -19.67 6.50 8.11
CA ALA A 110 -19.84 5.11 8.54
C ALA A 110 -19.41 4.89 10.00
N ALA A 111 -18.40 5.60 10.50
CA ALA A 111 -17.99 5.53 11.90
C ALA A 111 -19.05 6.13 12.84
N LYS A 112 -19.64 7.29 12.49
CA LYS A 112 -20.74 7.92 13.25
C LYS A 112 -21.96 6.99 13.33
N ILE A 113 -22.37 6.40 12.21
CA ILE A 113 -23.47 5.44 12.15
C ILE A 113 -23.15 4.19 12.99
N ALA A 114 -21.94 3.63 12.85
CA ALA A 114 -21.51 2.44 13.58
C ALA A 114 -21.56 2.64 15.09
N ASN A 115 -21.15 3.80 15.59
CA ASN A 115 -21.20 4.14 17.02
C ASN A 115 -22.63 4.15 17.55
N LYS A 116 -23.58 4.73 16.82
CA LYS A 116 -24.98 4.80 17.25
C LYS A 116 -25.74 3.46 17.11
N THR A 117 -25.36 2.67 16.11
CA THR A 117 -25.99 1.35 15.87
C THR A 117 -25.28 0.21 16.59
N HIS A 118 -24.23 0.48 17.36
CA HIS A 118 -23.41 -0.50 18.07
C HIS A 118 -22.89 -1.64 17.16
N THR A 119 -22.55 -1.28 15.91
CA THR A 119 -22.02 -2.21 14.90
C THR A 119 -20.58 -1.85 14.51
N SER A 120 -19.95 -2.69 13.71
CA SER A 120 -18.63 -2.36 13.18
C SER A 120 -18.72 -1.41 11.97
N THR A 121 -17.77 -0.48 11.85
CA THR A 121 -17.65 0.39 10.66
C THR A 121 -17.60 -0.42 9.36
N LYS A 122 -17.01 -1.62 9.39
CA LYS A 122 -16.93 -2.52 8.23
C LYS A 122 -18.32 -3.01 7.79
N ASN A 123 -19.20 -3.31 8.72
CA ASN A 123 -20.58 -3.74 8.42
C ASN A 123 -21.39 -2.56 7.86
N VAL A 124 -21.32 -1.39 8.50
CA VAL A 124 -21.98 -0.19 7.98
C VAL A 124 -21.49 0.16 6.56
N LEU A 125 -20.20 -0.02 6.26
CA LEU A 125 -19.68 0.21 4.91
C LEU A 125 -20.24 -0.76 3.86
N LYS A 126 -20.61 -1.99 4.23
CA LYS A 126 -21.30 -2.93 3.32
C LYS A 126 -22.73 -2.47 3.03
N ASP A 127 -23.40 -1.97 4.05
CA ASP A 127 -24.81 -1.55 3.97
C ASP A 127 -24.94 -0.06 3.58
N PHE A 128 -23.81 0.60 3.29
CA PHE A 128 -23.75 2.05 3.04
C PHE A 128 -24.66 2.51 1.89
N TYR A 129 -24.88 1.65 0.90
CA TYR A 129 -25.78 1.92 -0.19
C TYR A 129 -27.23 2.17 0.30
N TYR A 130 -27.72 1.37 1.24
CA TYR A 130 -29.06 1.53 1.79
C TYR A 130 -29.19 2.82 2.57
N PHE A 131 -28.20 3.20 3.37
CA PHE A 131 -28.18 4.49 4.06
C PHE A 131 -28.27 5.65 3.06
N LYS A 132 -27.47 5.59 1.98
CA LYS A 132 -27.51 6.58 0.93
C LYS A 132 -28.91 6.72 0.31
N GLN A 133 -29.59 5.62 0.00
CA GLN A 133 -30.95 5.62 -0.52
C GLN A 133 -31.97 6.22 0.45
N MET A 134 -31.82 5.99 1.76
CA MET A 134 -32.70 6.59 2.78
C MET A 134 -32.58 8.12 2.80
N PHE A 135 -31.37 8.65 2.65
CA PHE A 135 -31.13 10.09 2.61
C PHE A 135 -31.57 10.75 1.30
N GLN A 136 -31.58 10.01 0.19
CA GLN A 136 -31.99 10.52 -1.13
C GLN A 136 -33.50 10.52 -1.32
N ASN A 137 -34.18 9.51 -0.84
CA ASN A 137 -35.60 9.29 -1.19
C ASN A 137 -36.59 9.95 -0.23
N ASN A 138 -36.18 10.28 1.02
CA ASN A 138 -37.11 10.85 2.01
C ASN A 138 -36.47 11.94 2.84
N ASN A 139 -36.88 13.19 2.61
CA ASN A 139 -36.34 14.36 3.31
C ASN A 139 -36.69 14.41 4.82
N GLN A 140 -37.86 13.92 5.22
CA GLN A 140 -38.25 13.88 6.65
C GLN A 140 -37.39 12.84 7.37
N MET A 141 -37.25 11.66 6.81
CA MET A 141 -36.41 10.61 7.36
C MET A 141 -34.94 11.03 7.39
N ALA A 142 -34.44 11.71 6.36
CA ALA A 142 -33.07 12.23 6.32
C ALA A 142 -32.76 13.20 7.47
N ASN A 143 -33.71 14.11 7.81
CA ASN A 143 -33.53 15.02 8.93
C ASN A 143 -33.54 14.30 10.28
N THR A 144 -34.43 13.35 10.49
CA THR A 144 -34.45 12.51 11.71
C THR A 144 -33.18 11.70 11.86
N LEU A 145 -32.70 11.08 10.78
CA LEU A 145 -31.45 10.30 10.77
C LEU A 145 -30.20 11.17 10.94
N LYS A 146 -30.21 12.40 10.41
CA LYS A 146 -29.13 13.37 10.63
C LYS A 146 -28.93 13.64 12.11
N ASP A 147 -30.03 13.98 12.82
CA ASP A 147 -29.99 14.27 14.25
C ASP A 147 -29.63 13.02 15.08
N TYR A 148 -30.15 11.86 14.71
CA TYR A 148 -29.87 10.61 15.40
C TYR A 148 -28.40 10.18 15.27
N PHE A 149 -27.80 10.28 14.06
CA PHE A 149 -26.42 9.90 13.80
C PHE A 149 -25.40 11.02 14.04
N ASP A 150 -25.85 12.19 14.43
CA ASP A 150 -25.02 13.38 14.65
C ASP A 150 -24.17 13.72 13.41
N LEU A 151 -24.85 13.82 12.27
CA LEU A 151 -24.21 14.11 10.98
C LEU A 151 -24.19 15.62 10.72
N ASP A 152 -23.06 16.11 10.19
CA ASP A 152 -22.91 17.48 9.76
C ASP A 152 -23.66 17.75 8.44
N MET A 153 -23.96 19.03 8.15
CA MET A 153 -24.66 19.41 6.91
C MET A 153 -23.91 18.95 5.66
N GLU A 154 -22.56 19.05 5.68
CA GLU A 154 -21.73 18.59 4.57
C GLU A 154 -21.81 17.07 4.35
N GLU A 155 -21.94 16.29 5.41
CA GLU A 155 -22.06 14.82 5.35
C GLU A 155 -23.42 14.42 4.77
N VAL A 156 -24.49 15.16 5.15
CA VAL A 156 -25.84 14.97 4.59
C VAL A 156 -25.88 15.31 3.09
N GLU A 157 -25.29 16.44 2.70
CA GLU A 157 -25.18 16.81 1.29
C GLU A 157 -24.39 15.79 0.47
N TRP A 158 -23.33 15.23 1.07
CA TRP A 158 -22.53 14.17 0.43
C TRP A 158 -23.33 12.88 0.26
N LEU A 159 -24.20 12.50 1.21
CA LEU A 159 -25.08 11.33 1.12
C LEU A 159 -26.18 11.52 0.07
N ARG A 160 -26.62 12.74 -0.18
CA ARG A 160 -27.65 13.06 -1.19
C ARG A 160 -27.12 13.09 -2.62
N LYS A 161 -25.80 13.27 -2.81
CA LYS A 161 -25.14 13.18 -4.13
C LYS A 161 -24.94 11.71 -4.55
#